data_8d57a6109dc9aa6eedd8869336c2751a
#
_entry.id   8d57a6109dc9aa6eedd8869336c2751a
#
_cell.length_a   1.000
_cell.length_b   1.000
_cell.length_c   1.000
_cell.angle_alpha   90.00
_cell.angle_beta   90.00
_cell.angle_gamma   90.00
#
_symmetry.space_group_name_H-M   'P 1'
#
loop_
_entity.id
_entity.type
_entity.pdbx_description
1 polymer ?
#
loop_
_entity_poly.entity_id
_entity_poly.type
_entity_poly.pdbx_seq_one_letter_code
_entity_poly.pdbx_strand_id
1 'polypeptide(L)'
;MDTLSVSPHRVTQLLAEWSHGDNAALVELTPLVYEELRRLAHHFMEGQRPDHTLQTTALVNEAYMRLADQTKPSWQNRAHFFAVAARAMRQILVNYAKSNRAQKRGGGALKVELDEVAIISPEESKEIVDLHEALERLAALNSRKAQVVELKYFGGLNYDEMAEVLKISPVTVRRDWEFAKLWLYTELHSVD
;
A
#
# COMPACT_ATOMS: atom_id res chain seq x y z
N MET A 1 2.93 -28.34 10.22
CA MET A 1 3.36 -28.00 8.86
C MET A 1 4.02 -26.65 8.97
N ASP A 2 5.36 -26.66 8.93
CA ASP A 2 6.15 -25.45 9.11
C ASP A 2 5.83 -24.46 7.99
N THR A 3 5.25 -23.32 8.35
CA THR A 3 5.24 -22.14 7.51
C THR A 3 6.71 -21.78 7.29
N LEU A 4 7.21 -22.05 6.09
CA LEU A 4 8.52 -21.62 5.63
C LEU A 4 8.60 -20.11 5.82
N SER A 5 9.17 -19.71 6.96
CA SER A 5 9.60 -18.35 7.21
C SER A 5 10.68 -18.05 6.19
N VAL A 6 10.27 -17.54 5.04
CA VAL A 6 11.20 -17.13 3.98
C VAL A 6 12.13 -16.10 4.58
N SER A 7 13.42 -16.38 4.55
CA SER A 7 14.42 -15.45 5.07
C SER A 7 14.27 -14.09 4.37
N PRO A 8 14.11 -12.99 5.11
CA PRO A 8 14.06 -11.64 4.54
C PRO A 8 15.22 -11.34 3.59
N HIS A 9 16.35 -12.01 3.82
CA HIS A 9 17.55 -11.93 2.98
C HIS A 9 17.33 -12.51 1.58
N ARG A 10 16.60 -13.65 1.44
CA ARG A 10 16.33 -14.25 0.13
C ARG A 10 15.44 -13.34 -0.73
N VAL A 11 14.40 -12.73 -0.15
CA VAL A 11 13.55 -11.76 -0.84
C VAL A 11 14.37 -10.56 -1.33
N THR A 12 15.23 -10.00 -0.48
CA THR A 12 16.11 -8.88 -0.85
C THR A 12 17.06 -9.27 -1.99
N GLN A 13 17.62 -10.47 -1.97
CA GLN A 13 18.50 -10.97 -3.03
C GLN A 13 17.76 -11.08 -4.37
N LEU A 14 16.59 -11.72 -4.39
CA LEU A 14 15.78 -11.88 -5.61
C LEU A 14 15.32 -10.52 -6.16
N LEU A 15 15.00 -9.57 -5.31
CA LEU A 15 14.69 -8.20 -5.72
C LEU A 15 15.87 -7.51 -6.40
N ALA A 16 17.09 -7.73 -5.90
CA ALA A 16 18.29 -7.20 -6.54
C ALA A 16 18.55 -7.87 -7.89
N GLU A 17 18.44 -9.19 -7.99
CA GLU A 17 18.59 -9.95 -9.25
C GLU A 17 17.57 -9.47 -10.31
N TRP A 18 16.29 -9.33 -9.92
CA TRP A 18 15.26 -8.77 -10.79
C TRP A 18 15.55 -7.32 -11.22
N SER A 19 16.04 -6.47 -10.31
CA SER A 19 16.46 -5.09 -10.64
C SER A 19 17.59 -5.03 -11.68
N HIS A 20 18.40 -6.10 -11.80
CA HIS A 20 19.44 -6.25 -12.80
C HIS A 20 18.95 -6.92 -14.10
N GLY A 21 17.65 -7.19 -14.22
CA GLY A 21 17.01 -7.71 -15.42
C GLY A 21 16.83 -9.25 -15.44
N ASP A 22 17.08 -9.94 -14.32
CA ASP A 22 16.80 -11.37 -14.22
C ASP A 22 15.30 -11.63 -14.00
N ASN A 23 14.61 -12.00 -15.07
CA ASN A 23 13.19 -12.34 -15.02
C ASN A 23 12.92 -13.68 -14.30
N ALA A 24 13.88 -14.58 -14.20
CA ALA A 24 13.71 -15.81 -13.44
C ALA A 24 13.60 -15.50 -11.94
N ALA A 25 14.31 -14.48 -11.46
CA ALA A 25 14.21 -14.01 -10.09
C ALA A 25 12.77 -13.53 -9.75
N LEU A 26 12.07 -12.90 -10.69
CA LEU A 26 10.66 -12.51 -10.50
C LEU A 26 9.75 -13.71 -10.32
N VAL A 27 9.95 -14.79 -11.07
CA VAL A 27 9.16 -16.02 -10.96
C VAL A 27 9.35 -16.65 -9.58
N GLU A 28 10.59 -16.71 -9.08
CA GLU A 28 10.89 -17.24 -7.75
C GLU A 28 10.39 -16.30 -6.63
N LEU A 29 10.49 -15.01 -6.81
CA LEU A 29 10.06 -13.98 -5.86
C LEU A 29 8.54 -14.01 -5.62
N THR A 30 7.75 -14.21 -6.69
CA THR A 30 6.29 -14.12 -6.66
C THR A 30 5.64 -14.92 -5.52
N PRO A 31 5.86 -16.24 -5.38
CA PRO A 31 5.22 -17.01 -4.31
C PRO A 31 5.69 -16.57 -2.91
N LEU A 32 6.90 -16.03 -2.78
CA LEU A 32 7.47 -15.60 -1.51
C LEU A 32 6.85 -14.31 -0.99
N VAL A 33 6.47 -13.40 -1.88
CA VAL A 33 5.87 -12.12 -1.51
C VAL A 33 4.35 -12.13 -1.55
N TYR A 34 3.74 -13.08 -2.23
CA TYR A 34 2.30 -13.12 -2.45
C TYR A 34 1.49 -13.15 -1.16
N GLU A 35 1.88 -13.99 -0.19
CA GLU A 35 1.18 -14.08 1.09
C GLU A 35 1.32 -12.80 1.93
N GLU A 36 2.44 -12.10 1.82
CA GLU A 36 2.60 -10.81 2.49
C GLU A 36 1.81 -9.71 1.81
N LEU A 37 1.78 -9.69 0.47
CA LEU A 37 0.93 -8.78 -0.29
C LEU A 37 -0.55 -9.02 0.02
N ARG A 38 -0.94 -10.29 0.20
CA ARG A 38 -2.31 -10.64 0.59
C ARG A 38 -2.66 -10.14 1.99
N ARG A 39 -1.75 -10.30 2.97
CA ARG A 39 -1.94 -9.75 4.32
C ARG A 39 -2.04 -8.22 4.29
N LEU A 40 -1.21 -7.58 3.49
CA LEU A 40 -1.25 -6.15 3.28
C LEU A 40 -2.59 -5.69 2.69
N ALA A 41 -3.04 -6.33 1.62
CA ALA A 41 -4.34 -6.05 1.00
C ALA A 41 -5.50 -6.31 1.96
N HIS A 42 -5.42 -7.38 2.78
CA HIS A 42 -6.42 -7.66 3.80
C HIS A 42 -6.50 -6.53 4.83
N HIS A 43 -5.37 -5.99 5.28
CA HIS A 43 -5.34 -4.86 6.20
C HIS A 43 -6.05 -3.61 5.64
N PHE A 44 -5.89 -3.33 4.34
CA PHE A 44 -6.65 -2.26 3.68
C PHE A 44 -8.16 -2.50 3.62
N MET A 45 -8.57 -3.77 3.72
CA MET A 45 -9.96 -4.18 3.65
C MET A 45 -10.56 -4.49 5.04
N GLU A 46 -9.78 -4.35 6.13
CA GLU A 46 -10.26 -4.50 7.50
C GLU A 46 -11.35 -3.45 7.81
N GLY A 47 -12.45 -3.91 8.38
CA GLY A 47 -13.64 -3.08 8.64
C GLY A 47 -14.73 -3.18 7.57
N GLN A 48 -14.47 -3.84 6.46
CA GLN A 48 -15.43 -4.07 5.40
C GLN A 48 -16.16 -5.42 5.57
N ARG A 49 -17.24 -5.68 4.82
CA ARG A 49 -18.14 -6.85 4.97
C ARG A 49 -17.44 -8.20 4.72
N PRO A 50 -17.98 -9.35 5.22
CA PRO A 50 -17.29 -10.66 5.22
C PRO A 50 -16.94 -11.27 3.85
N ASP A 51 -17.47 -10.76 2.73
CA ASP A 51 -17.30 -11.35 1.38
C ASP A 51 -16.05 -10.86 0.61
N HIS A 52 -15.04 -10.32 1.30
CA HIS A 52 -13.94 -9.57 0.67
C HIS A 52 -12.76 -10.41 0.13
N THR A 53 -12.80 -11.73 0.17
CA THR A 53 -11.66 -12.56 -0.32
C THR A 53 -11.36 -12.32 -1.80
N LEU A 54 -12.39 -12.17 -2.64
CA LEU A 54 -12.23 -11.87 -4.07
C LEU A 54 -11.67 -10.47 -4.30
N GLN A 55 -12.10 -9.50 -3.50
CA GLN A 55 -11.63 -8.12 -3.55
C GLN A 55 -10.17 -8.01 -3.11
N THR A 56 -9.79 -8.69 -2.03
CA THR A 56 -8.40 -8.78 -1.57
C THR A 56 -7.50 -9.36 -2.67
N THR A 57 -7.92 -10.44 -3.31
CA THR A 57 -7.18 -11.07 -4.42
C THR A 57 -7.06 -10.15 -5.62
N ALA A 58 -8.12 -9.44 -6.01
CA ALA A 58 -8.10 -8.47 -7.10
C ALA A 58 -7.13 -7.32 -6.80
N LEU A 59 -7.16 -6.77 -5.59
CA LEU A 59 -6.24 -5.72 -5.16
C LEU A 59 -4.78 -6.18 -5.19
N VAL A 60 -4.49 -7.40 -4.74
CA VAL A 60 -3.14 -7.98 -4.80
C VAL A 60 -2.68 -8.12 -6.25
N ASN A 61 -3.52 -8.69 -7.11
CA ASN A 61 -3.18 -8.90 -8.52
C ASN A 61 -2.91 -7.59 -9.24
N GLU A 62 -3.78 -6.60 -9.08
CA GLU A 62 -3.62 -5.27 -9.70
C GLU A 62 -2.35 -4.57 -9.20
N ALA A 63 -2.08 -4.60 -7.87
CA ALA A 63 -0.87 -4.04 -7.32
C ALA A 63 0.37 -4.78 -7.83
N TYR A 64 0.33 -6.12 -7.87
CA TYR A 64 1.43 -6.94 -8.37
C TYR A 64 1.74 -6.64 -9.84
N MET A 65 0.71 -6.56 -10.70
CA MET A 65 0.89 -6.19 -12.12
C MET A 65 1.56 -4.83 -12.26
N ARG A 66 1.15 -3.82 -11.49
CA ARG A 66 1.80 -2.48 -11.50
C ARG A 66 3.25 -2.52 -11.05
N LEU A 67 3.61 -3.42 -10.12
CA LEU A 67 5.00 -3.60 -9.69
C LEU A 67 5.83 -4.35 -10.75
N ALA A 68 5.24 -5.36 -11.38
CA ALA A 68 5.89 -6.17 -12.40
C ALA A 68 6.10 -5.40 -13.72
N ASP A 69 5.20 -4.51 -14.08
CA ASP A 69 5.25 -3.71 -15.31
C ASP A 69 6.30 -2.58 -15.25
N GLN A 70 6.98 -2.40 -14.13
CA GLN A 70 8.06 -1.42 -14.06
C GLN A 70 9.22 -1.82 -14.96
N THR A 71 9.48 -1.01 -15.98
CA THR A 71 10.52 -1.28 -17.00
C THR A 71 11.95 -1.28 -16.46
N LYS A 72 12.18 -0.68 -15.30
CA LYS A 72 13.46 -0.67 -14.56
C LYS A 72 13.19 -0.61 -13.07
N PRO A 73 12.80 -1.73 -12.45
CA PRO A 73 12.60 -1.74 -11.00
C PRO A 73 13.94 -1.49 -10.29
N SER A 74 13.96 -0.58 -9.35
CA SER A 74 15.13 -0.30 -8.51
C SER A 74 14.78 -0.59 -7.05
N TRP A 75 14.79 -1.89 -6.71
CA TRP A 75 14.45 -2.33 -5.36
C TRP A 75 15.69 -2.28 -4.46
N GLN A 76 15.64 -1.46 -3.42
CA GLN A 76 16.74 -1.36 -2.47
C GLN A 76 16.79 -2.57 -1.53
N ASN A 77 15.63 -3.02 -1.05
CA ASN A 77 15.47 -4.15 -0.15
C ASN A 77 13.98 -4.56 -0.08
N ARG A 78 13.69 -5.62 0.72
CA ARG A 78 12.34 -6.11 0.98
C ARG A 78 11.40 -5.02 1.50
N ALA A 79 11.84 -4.22 2.49
CA ALA A 79 11.00 -3.19 3.08
C ALA A 79 10.61 -2.10 2.06
N HIS A 80 11.55 -1.70 1.19
CA HIS A 80 11.25 -0.78 0.08
C HIS A 80 10.22 -1.36 -0.90
N PHE A 81 10.31 -2.64 -1.24
CA PHE A 81 9.32 -3.31 -2.11
C PHE A 81 7.92 -3.24 -1.52
N PHE A 82 7.74 -3.63 -0.24
CA PHE A 82 6.42 -3.59 0.40
C PHE A 82 5.90 -2.17 0.62
N ALA A 83 6.77 -1.19 0.82
CA ALA A 83 6.39 0.22 0.87
C ALA A 83 5.77 0.69 -0.45
N VAL A 84 6.40 0.33 -1.59
CA VAL A 84 5.89 0.68 -2.92
C VAL A 84 4.61 -0.09 -3.22
N ALA A 85 4.51 -1.36 -2.81
CA ALA A 85 3.30 -2.16 -2.93
C ALA A 85 2.11 -1.54 -2.16
N ALA A 86 2.34 -1.13 -0.92
CA ALA A 86 1.34 -0.46 -0.09
C ALA A 86 0.81 0.83 -0.74
N ARG A 87 1.72 1.65 -1.27
CA ARG A 87 1.35 2.87 -2.01
C ARG A 87 0.54 2.55 -3.26
N ALA A 88 0.91 1.52 -4.02
CA ALA A 88 0.17 1.08 -5.20
C ALA A 88 -1.25 0.63 -4.83
N MET A 89 -1.40 -0.19 -3.78
CA MET A 89 -2.70 -0.64 -3.27
C MET A 89 -3.59 0.53 -2.84
N ARG A 90 -3.05 1.47 -2.04
CA ARG A 90 -3.77 2.68 -1.66
C ARG A 90 -4.25 3.46 -2.88
N GLN A 91 -3.39 3.66 -3.88
CA GLN A 91 -3.76 4.40 -5.09
C GLN A 91 -4.84 3.70 -5.91
N ILE A 92 -4.83 2.36 -5.98
CA ILE A 92 -5.89 1.57 -6.63
C ILE A 92 -7.22 1.81 -5.93
N LEU A 93 -7.26 1.70 -4.59
CA LEU A 93 -8.47 1.91 -3.80
C LEU A 93 -9.01 3.36 -3.92
N VAL A 94 -8.15 4.35 -3.90
CA VAL A 94 -8.52 5.77 -4.10
C VAL A 94 -9.12 6.00 -5.48
N ASN A 95 -8.50 5.45 -6.53
CA ASN A 95 -9.00 5.58 -7.90
C ASN A 95 -10.38 4.93 -8.02
N TYR A 96 -10.55 3.75 -7.42
CA TYR A 96 -11.83 3.05 -7.38
C TYR A 96 -12.89 3.85 -6.63
N ALA A 97 -12.57 4.38 -5.44
CA ALA A 97 -13.50 5.21 -4.66
C ALA A 97 -13.91 6.48 -5.41
N LYS A 98 -12.97 7.14 -6.10
CA LYS A 98 -13.26 8.31 -6.95
C LYS A 98 -14.14 7.97 -8.14
N SER A 99 -13.90 6.83 -8.81
CA SER A 99 -14.71 6.33 -9.92
C SER A 99 -16.17 6.08 -9.49
N ASN A 100 -16.36 5.36 -8.38
CA ASN A 100 -17.69 5.10 -7.83
C ASN A 100 -18.48 6.40 -7.52
N ARG A 101 -17.80 7.40 -6.97
CA ARG A 101 -18.42 8.72 -6.71
C ARG A 101 -18.79 9.47 -7.99
N ALA A 102 -17.98 9.32 -9.06
CA ALA A 102 -18.24 9.95 -10.35
C ALA A 102 -19.41 9.29 -11.09
N GLN A 103 -19.51 7.97 -11.11
CA GLN A 103 -20.63 7.23 -11.74
C GLN A 103 -21.98 7.59 -11.11
N LYS A 104 -22.05 7.71 -9.78
CA LYS A 104 -23.29 8.12 -9.08
C LYS A 104 -23.74 9.53 -9.43
N ARG A 105 -22.85 10.40 -9.95
CA ARG A 105 -23.15 11.76 -10.39
C ARG A 105 -23.39 11.90 -11.92
N GLY A 106 -23.52 10.79 -12.67
CA GLY A 106 -23.84 10.81 -14.10
C GLY A 106 -22.65 11.11 -15.02
N GLY A 107 -21.42 11.08 -14.51
CA GLY A 107 -20.21 11.23 -15.32
C GLY A 107 -19.74 9.90 -15.87
N GLY A 108 -19.49 9.82 -17.19
CA GLY A 108 -18.86 8.67 -17.83
C GLY A 108 -17.41 8.51 -17.35
N ALA A 109 -17.20 7.82 -16.25
CA ALA A 109 -15.89 7.56 -15.69
C ALA A 109 -15.21 6.38 -16.41
N LEU A 110 -13.90 6.45 -16.54
CA LEU A 110 -13.06 5.34 -17.01
C LEU A 110 -13.39 4.06 -16.20
N LYS A 111 -13.79 3.01 -16.93
CA LYS A 111 -13.99 1.68 -16.36
C LYS A 111 -12.65 1.20 -15.80
N VAL A 112 -12.58 1.01 -14.49
CA VAL A 112 -11.53 0.21 -13.86
C VAL A 112 -12.05 -1.23 -13.88
N GLU A 113 -11.27 -2.18 -14.37
CA GLU A 113 -11.67 -3.60 -14.52
C GLU A 113 -12.04 -4.34 -13.22
N LEU A 114 -12.01 -3.64 -12.09
CA LEU A 114 -12.53 -4.09 -10.79
C LEU A 114 -14.08 -4.05 -10.69
N ASP A 115 -14.77 -3.64 -11.75
CA ASP A 115 -16.20 -3.26 -11.72
C ASP A 115 -17.18 -4.38 -11.33
N GLU A 116 -16.80 -5.66 -11.40
CA GLU A 116 -17.73 -6.76 -11.09
C GLU A 116 -17.63 -7.29 -9.65
N VAL A 117 -16.58 -6.91 -8.88
CA VAL A 117 -16.26 -7.57 -7.61
C VAL A 117 -16.21 -6.63 -6.41
N ALA A 118 -16.04 -5.34 -6.59
CA ALA A 118 -15.78 -4.44 -5.49
C ALA A 118 -16.99 -3.55 -5.17
N ILE A 119 -17.74 -3.92 -4.15
CA ILE A 119 -18.77 -3.05 -3.54
C ILE A 119 -18.16 -2.42 -2.29
N ILE A 120 -17.36 -1.36 -2.48
CA ILE A 120 -17.02 -0.45 -1.39
C ILE A 120 -18.24 0.46 -1.16
N SER A 121 -18.70 0.58 0.08
CA SER A 121 -19.83 1.45 0.41
C SER A 121 -19.52 2.93 0.10
N PRO A 122 -20.53 3.79 -0.04
CA PRO A 122 -20.30 5.22 -0.22
C PRO A 122 -19.55 5.87 0.96
N GLU A 123 -19.82 5.41 2.17
CA GLU A 123 -19.18 5.87 3.40
C GLU A 123 -17.69 5.49 3.41
N GLU A 124 -17.38 4.22 3.15
CA GLU A 124 -16.00 3.74 3.02
C GLU A 124 -15.24 4.44 1.90
N SER A 125 -15.90 4.69 0.76
CA SER A 125 -15.32 5.46 -0.35
C SER A 125 -14.99 6.89 0.08
N LYS A 126 -15.79 7.50 0.97
CA LYS A 126 -15.51 8.82 1.52
C LYS A 126 -14.28 8.76 2.42
N GLU A 127 -14.23 7.84 3.38
CA GLU A 127 -13.13 7.68 4.33
C GLU A 127 -11.78 7.46 3.62
N ILE A 128 -11.74 6.59 2.59
CA ILE A 128 -10.53 6.35 1.78
C ILE A 128 -10.06 7.63 1.09
N VAL A 129 -10.98 8.41 0.53
CA VAL A 129 -10.64 9.67 -0.16
C VAL A 129 -10.20 10.73 0.84
N ASP A 130 -10.91 10.88 1.96
CA ASP A 130 -10.59 11.87 2.99
C ASP A 130 -9.21 11.59 3.61
N LEU A 131 -8.90 10.30 3.90
CA LEU A 131 -7.57 9.89 4.35
C LEU A 131 -6.49 10.16 3.31
N HIS A 132 -6.76 9.89 2.03
CA HIS A 132 -5.82 10.18 0.96
C HIS A 132 -5.52 11.68 0.88
N GLU A 133 -6.55 12.53 0.90
CA GLU A 133 -6.39 13.98 0.85
C GLU A 133 -5.64 14.53 2.07
N ALA A 134 -5.92 14.00 3.26
CA ALA A 134 -5.16 14.33 4.47
C ALA A 134 -3.68 13.95 4.34
N LEU A 135 -3.38 12.77 3.79
CA LEU A 135 -1.98 12.34 3.55
C LEU A 135 -1.27 13.21 2.51
N GLU A 136 -1.95 13.65 1.45
CA GLU A 136 -1.37 14.58 0.48
C GLU A 136 -1.07 15.95 1.13
N ARG A 137 -1.97 16.45 1.99
CA ARG A 137 -1.71 17.67 2.77
C ARG A 137 -0.53 17.49 3.75
N LEU A 138 -0.45 16.35 4.43
CA LEU A 138 0.69 16.04 5.29
C LEU A 138 1.99 15.95 4.48
N ALA A 139 1.95 15.36 3.29
CA ALA A 139 3.13 15.26 2.41
C ALA A 139 3.62 16.63 1.94
N ALA A 140 2.71 17.56 1.66
CA ALA A 140 3.05 18.94 1.33
C ALA A 140 3.71 19.69 2.51
N LEU A 141 3.27 19.42 3.75
CA LEU A 141 3.86 19.98 4.95
C LEU A 141 5.20 19.33 5.31
N ASN A 142 5.25 17.99 5.27
CA ASN A 142 6.43 17.21 5.60
C ASN A 142 6.36 15.82 4.96
N SER A 143 7.01 15.67 3.80
CA SER A 143 7.01 14.44 3.01
C SER A 143 7.50 13.22 3.79
N ARG A 144 8.52 13.38 4.67
CA ARG A 144 9.05 12.28 5.49
C ARG A 144 8.01 11.74 6.47
N LYS A 145 7.24 12.61 7.12
CA LYS A 145 6.18 12.18 8.03
C LYS A 145 5.04 11.46 7.31
N ALA A 146 4.66 11.91 6.12
CA ALA A 146 3.70 11.19 5.29
C ALA A 146 4.24 9.81 4.87
N GLN A 147 5.51 9.71 4.49
CA GLN A 147 6.17 8.43 4.21
C GLN A 147 6.16 7.49 5.43
N VAL A 148 6.41 8.01 6.63
CA VAL A 148 6.32 7.20 7.85
C VAL A 148 4.92 6.63 8.05
N VAL A 149 3.86 7.40 7.77
CA VAL A 149 2.49 6.88 7.81
C VAL A 149 2.28 5.79 6.76
N GLU A 150 2.71 6.02 5.54
CA GLU A 150 2.58 5.03 4.46
C GLU A 150 3.28 3.71 4.80
N LEU A 151 4.51 3.79 5.29
CA LEU A 151 5.29 2.62 5.67
C LEU A 151 4.69 1.88 6.89
N LYS A 152 4.24 2.62 7.90
CA LYS A 152 3.73 2.04 9.14
C LYS A 152 2.32 1.50 9.00
N TYR A 153 1.40 2.35 8.54
CA TYR A 153 -0.03 2.04 8.52
C TYR A 153 -0.39 1.15 7.32
N PHE A 154 0.09 1.50 6.13
CA PHE A 154 -0.22 0.77 4.93
C PHE A 154 0.80 -0.33 4.61
N GLY A 155 2.09 -0.13 4.92
CA GLY A 155 3.15 -1.10 4.66
C GLY A 155 3.33 -2.14 5.76
N GLY A 156 2.75 -1.92 6.95
CA GLY A 156 2.91 -2.82 8.08
C GLY A 156 4.33 -2.92 8.63
N LEU A 157 5.25 -2.01 8.22
CA LEU A 157 6.65 -2.05 8.59
C LEU A 157 6.84 -1.72 10.07
N ASN A 158 7.83 -2.36 10.69
CA ASN A 158 8.28 -1.98 12.02
C ASN A 158 9.23 -0.77 11.98
N TYR A 159 9.58 -0.22 13.15
CA TYR A 159 10.39 1.00 13.23
C TYR A 159 11.80 0.84 12.66
N ASP A 160 12.40 -0.34 12.78
CA ASP A 160 13.75 -0.60 12.27
C ASP A 160 13.74 -0.73 10.74
N GLU A 161 12.76 -1.43 10.17
CA GLU A 161 12.56 -1.51 8.72
C GLU A 161 12.31 -0.13 8.10
N MET A 162 11.49 0.70 8.76
CA MET A 162 11.25 2.07 8.29
C MET A 162 12.50 2.94 8.38
N ALA A 163 13.29 2.79 9.46
CA ALA A 163 14.54 3.50 9.64
C ALA A 163 15.54 3.17 8.52
N GLU A 164 15.61 1.90 8.11
CA GLU A 164 16.43 1.45 6.99
C GLU A 164 15.98 2.07 5.66
N VAL A 165 14.66 2.02 5.35
CA VAL A 165 14.10 2.59 4.12
C VAL A 165 14.30 4.09 4.05
N LEU A 166 14.05 4.80 5.14
CA LEU A 166 14.11 6.26 5.20
C LEU A 166 15.52 6.80 5.50
N LYS A 167 16.49 5.94 5.81
CA LYS A 167 17.88 6.28 6.18
C LYS A 167 17.95 7.26 7.35
N ILE A 168 17.14 7.02 8.38
CA ILE A 168 17.07 7.79 9.63
C ILE A 168 17.08 6.85 10.84
N SER A 169 17.21 7.38 12.06
CA SER A 169 17.19 6.55 13.25
C SER A 169 15.76 6.05 13.60
N PRO A 170 15.59 4.86 14.22
CA PRO A 170 14.29 4.37 14.69
C PRO A 170 13.59 5.32 15.66
N VAL A 171 14.36 6.05 16.47
CA VAL A 171 13.86 7.09 17.38
C VAL A 171 13.22 8.24 16.60
N THR A 172 13.84 8.66 15.49
CA THR A 172 13.28 9.69 14.61
C THR A 172 11.99 9.20 13.95
N VAL A 173 11.97 7.95 13.48
CA VAL A 173 10.76 7.32 12.90
C VAL A 173 9.61 7.33 13.91
N ARG A 174 9.87 6.91 15.16
CA ARG A 174 8.85 6.89 16.22
C ARG A 174 8.28 8.28 16.48
N ARG A 175 9.14 9.29 16.57
CA ARG A 175 8.71 10.68 16.80
C ARG A 175 7.90 11.22 15.62
N ASP A 176 8.31 10.93 14.40
CA ASP A 176 7.59 11.33 13.19
C ASP A 176 6.22 10.64 13.09
N TRP A 177 6.13 9.37 13.49
CA TRP A 177 4.88 8.63 13.58
C TRP A 177 3.91 9.22 14.62
N GLU A 178 4.38 9.50 15.84
CA GLU A 178 3.51 10.08 16.87
C GLU A 178 2.98 11.47 16.45
N PHE A 179 3.82 12.30 15.83
CA PHE A 179 3.37 13.57 15.28
C PHE A 179 2.33 13.36 14.17
N ALA A 180 2.60 12.48 13.22
CA ALA A 180 1.73 12.25 12.07
C ALA A 180 0.37 11.71 12.48
N LYS A 181 0.32 10.78 13.46
CA LYS A 181 -0.94 10.26 14.03
C LYS A 181 -1.80 11.40 14.60
N LEU A 182 -1.21 12.23 15.44
CA LEU A 182 -1.93 13.34 16.07
C LEU A 182 -2.43 14.35 15.03
N TRP A 183 -1.59 14.68 14.06
CA TRP A 183 -1.94 15.60 12.99
C TRP A 183 -3.09 15.05 12.13
N LEU A 184 -3.01 13.79 11.68
CA LEU A 184 -4.08 13.15 10.91
C LEU A 184 -5.38 13.05 11.71
N TYR A 185 -5.29 12.71 12.99
CA TYR A 185 -6.48 12.68 13.85
C TYR A 185 -7.18 14.05 13.88
N THR A 186 -6.42 15.12 14.09
CA THR A 186 -6.97 16.48 14.10
C THR A 186 -7.56 16.84 12.73
N GLU A 187 -6.83 16.55 11.65
CA GLU A 187 -7.25 16.92 10.29
C GLU A 187 -8.55 16.21 9.85
N LEU A 188 -8.69 14.91 10.18
CA LEU A 188 -9.86 14.12 9.83
C LEU A 188 -11.10 14.44 10.69
N HIS A 189 -10.93 14.99 11.90
CA HIS A 189 -12.03 15.34 12.81
C HIS A 189 -12.33 16.85 12.85
N SER A 190 -11.55 17.67 12.14
CA SER A 190 -11.80 19.14 12.06
C SER A 190 -12.75 19.54 10.95
N VAL A 191 -13.35 18.58 10.25
CA VAL A 191 -14.24 18.81 9.08
C VAL A 191 -15.72 18.58 9.45
N ASP A 192 -16.09 18.81 10.73
CA ASP A 192 -17.50 18.88 11.16
C ASP A 192 -17.95 20.35 11.34
#